data_7c04a0cee29381eeb95adbb7198288da
#
_entry.id   7c04a0cee29381eeb95adbb7198288da
#
_cell.length_a   1.000
_cell.length_b   1.000
_cell.length_c   1.000
_cell.angle_alpha   90.00
_cell.angle_beta   90.00
_cell.angle_gamma   90.00
#
_symmetry.space_group_name_H-M   'P 1'
#
loop_
_entity.id
_entity.type
_entity.pdbx_description
1 polymer ?
#
loop_
_entity_poly.entity_id
_entity_poly.type
_entity_poly.pdbx_seq_one_letter_code
_entity_poly.pdbx_strand_id
1 'polypeptide(L)'
;ALEELDKIYEGKASKTYTGEYVFEDWGRHEFTLGTWIESFQINQSIIQKLNEPLNGKVFFAGELYDLHHQLGVPGAIVSGYHSIDKLLTKL
;
A
#
# COMPACT_ATOMS: atom_id res chain seq x y z
N ALA A 1 13.26 4.53 -19.88
CA ALA A 1 12.37 3.36 -20.00
C ALA A 1 12.65 2.58 -21.30
N LEU A 2 12.48 3.15 -22.53
CA LEU A 2 12.71 2.40 -23.78
C LEU A 2 14.14 1.88 -23.93
N GLU A 3 15.15 2.68 -23.59
CA GLU A 3 16.55 2.25 -23.59
C GLU A 3 16.82 1.06 -22.66
N GLU A 4 16.17 0.99 -21.50
CA GLU A 4 16.28 -0.14 -20.59
C GLU A 4 15.61 -1.39 -21.15
N LEU A 5 14.45 -1.21 -21.78
CA LEU A 5 13.78 -2.32 -22.47
C LEU A 5 14.59 -2.82 -23.66
N ASP A 6 15.25 -1.94 -24.39
CA ASP A 6 16.13 -2.33 -25.52
C ASP A 6 17.34 -3.14 -25.07
N LYS A 7 17.89 -2.90 -23.87
CA LYS A 7 18.94 -3.75 -23.30
C LYS A 7 18.44 -5.17 -23.03
N ILE A 8 17.19 -5.32 -22.63
CA ILE A 8 16.58 -6.62 -22.32
C ILE A 8 16.15 -7.33 -23.61
N TYR A 9 15.58 -6.59 -24.55
CA TYR A 9 14.96 -7.15 -25.76
C TYR A 9 15.76 -6.89 -27.06
N GLU A 10 17.06 -6.69 -26.94
CA GLU A 10 18.01 -6.58 -28.07
C GLU A 10 17.59 -5.49 -29.10
N GLY A 11 17.15 -4.34 -28.62
CA GLY A 11 16.73 -3.21 -29.46
C GLY A 11 15.36 -3.38 -30.12
N LYS A 12 14.59 -4.39 -29.77
CA LYS A 12 13.26 -4.62 -30.35
C LYS A 12 12.21 -3.68 -29.78
N ALA A 13 12.35 -3.25 -28.53
CA ALA A 13 11.37 -2.39 -27.88
C ALA A 13 11.19 -1.05 -28.60
N SER A 14 12.27 -0.34 -28.90
CA SER A 14 12.21 0.93 -29.65
C SER A 14 11.68 0.75 -31.07
N LYS A 15 11.98 -0.38 -31.72
CA LYS A 15 11.54 -0.66 -33.09
C LYS A 15 10.03 -0.93 -33.18
N THR A 16 9.43 -1.47 -32.13
CA THR A 16 8.02 -1.86 -32.10
C THR A 16 7.14 -0.86 -31.35
N TYR A 17 7.74 0.14 -30.69
CA TYR A 17 7.02 1.14 -29.95
C TYR A 17 6.15 2.02 -30.84
N THR A 18 4.86 2.06 -30.57
CA THR A 18 3.87 2.80 -31.36
C THR A 18 3.79 4.29 -31.04
N GLY A 19 4.46 4.74 -29.99
CA GLY A 19 4.33 6.10 -29.46
C GLY A 19 3.23 6.26 -28.42
N GLU A 20 2.39 5.25 -28.24
CA GLU A 20 1.31 5.27 -27.26
C GLU A 20 1.81 4.72 -25.92
N TYR A 21 1.50 5.44 -24.84
CA TYR A 21 1.77 4.97 -23.47
C TYR A 21 0.75 5.56 -22.48
N VAL A 22 0.57 4.88 -21.38
CA VAL A 22 -0.15 5.37 -20.20
C VAL A 22 0.83 5.36 -19.04
N PHE A 23 0.90 6.47 -18.34
CA PHE A 23 1.73 6.62 -17.15
C PHE A 23 0.95 7.34 -16.07
N GLU A 24 0.98 6.80 -14.87
CA GLU A 24 0.39 7.43 -13.69
C GLU A 24 1.43 7.48 -12.57
N ASP A 25 1.75 8.67 -12.11
CA ASP A 25 2.63 8.90 -10.97
C ASP A 25 1.80 8.96 -9.68
N TRP A 26 1.53 7.81 -9.09
CA TRP A 26 0.76 7.69 -7.85
C TRP A 26 1.37 8.47 -6.69
N GLY A 27 2.68 8.70 -6.69
CA GLY A 27 3.36 9.51 -5.68
C GLY A 27 3.01 10.99 -5.73
N ARG A 28 2.59 11.47 -6.90
CA ARG A 28 2.16 12.86 -7.13
C ARG A 28 0.67 13.02 -7.30
N HIS A 29 -0.06 11.92 -7.31
CA HIS A 29 -1.51 11.97 -7.45
C HIS A 29 -2.14 12.60 -6.21
N GLU A 30 -3.00 13.60 -6.39
CA GLU A 30 -3.57 14.47 -5.34
C GLU A 30 -4.18 13.71 -4.16
N PHE A 31 -4.84 12.57 -4.41
CA PHE A 31 -5.56 11.81 -3.39
C PHE A 31 -4.85 10.53 -2.95
N THR A 32 -3.72 10.16 -3.58
CA THR A 32 -3.04 8.89 -3.31
C THR A 32 -1.71 9.09 -2.60
N LEU A 33 -0.85 9.94 -3.13
CA LEU A 33 0.47 10.31 -2.60
C LEU A 33 1.41 9.13 -2.33
N GLY A 34 1.16 7.98 -2.93
CA GLY A 34 1.97 6.79 -2.76
C GLY A 34 1.32 5.53 -3.34
N THR A 35 1.94 4.38 -3.09
CA THR A 35 1.45 3.08 -3.57
C THR A 35 1.28 2.09 -2.42
N TRP A 36 2.36 1.49 -1.95
CA TRP A 36 2.34 0.53 -0.85
C TRP A 36 3.45 0.81 0.16
N ILE A 37 3.44 0.06 1.24
CA ILE A 37 4.40 0.18 2.34
C ILE A 37 5.50 -0.88 2.18
N GLU A 38 6.76 -0.49 2.35
CA GLU A 38 7.87 -1.43 2.37
C GLU A 38 8.07 -2.02 3.78
N SER A 39 8.04 -3.37 3.85
CA SER A 39 7.98 -4.11 5.12
C SER A 39 9.23 -4.04 5.99
N PHE A 40 10.40 -3.84 5.40
CA PHE A 40 11.67 -3.93 6.12
C PHE A 40 11.93 -2.78 7.11
N GLN A 41 11.12 -1.74 7.08
CA GLN A 41 11.24 -0.59 8.00
C GLN A 41 10.13 -0.53 9.05
N ILE A 42 9.22 -1.50 9.07
CA ILE A 42 8.06 -1.45 9.95
C ILE A 42 8.40 -2.06 11.31
N ASN A 43 8.41 -1.23 12.33
CA ASN A 43 8.54 -1.67 13.71
C ASN A 43 7.17 -2.10 14.26
N GLN A 44 7.06 -3.36 14.69
CA GLN A 44 5.81 -3.91 15.25
C GLN A 44 5.24 -3.08 16.40
N SER A 45 6.11 -2.50 17.24
CA SER A 45 5.64 -1.65 18.37
C SER A 45 4.96 -0.37 17.88
N ILE A 46 5.36 0.16 16.72
CA ILE A 46 4.72 1.33 16.10
C ILE A 46 3.35 0.93 15.57
N ILE A 47 3.24 -0.22 14.91
CA ILE A 47 1.95 -0.70 14.39
C ILE A 47 0.97 -0.97 15.52
N GLN A 48 1.43 -1.56 16.63
CA GLN A 48 0.58 -1.75 17.80
C GLN A 48 0.01 -0.43 18.31
N LYS A 49 0.84 0.62 18.43
CA LYS A 49 0.39 1.96 18.82
C LYS A 49 -0.57 2.58 17.81
N LEU A 50 -0.32 2.42 16.51
CA LEU A 50 -1.20 2.90 15.45
C LEU A 50 -2.56 2.18 15.45
N ASN A 51 -2.62 0.96 15.98
CA ASN A 51 -3.84 0.20 16.15
C ASN A 51 -4.69 0.63 17.36
N GLU A 52 -4.15 1.47 18.24
CA GLU A 52 -4.91 2.01 19.34
C GLU A 52 -5.90 3.08 18.85
N PRO A 53 -7.17 3.00 19.23
CA PRO A 53 -8.14 4.01 18.85
C PRO A 53 -7.79 5.39 19.39
N LEU A 54 -7.72 6.40 18.54
CA LEU A 54 -7.45 7.77 18.94
C LEU A 54 -8.61 8.30 19.80
N ASN A 55 -8.31 8.59 21.05
CA ASN A 55 -9.29 9.05 22.06
C ASN A 55 -10.51 8.11 22.20
N GLY A 56 -10.37 6.86 21.81
CA GLY A 56 -11.46 5.89 21.83
C GLY A 56 -12.58 6.12 20.82
N LYS A 57 -12.40 7.05 19.89
CA LYS A 57 -13.44 7.48 18.94
C LYS A 57 -13.06 7.27 17.46
N VAL A 58 -11.76 7.31 17.13
CA VAL A 58 -11.30 7.12 15.77
C VAL A 58 -10.54 5.81 15.68
N PHE A 59 -10.94 4.97 14.77
CA PHE A 59 -10.37 3.64 14.53
C PHE A 59 -9.74 3.62 13.15
N PHE A 60 -8.62 2.93 13.03
CA PHE A 60 -7.85 2.84 11.79
C PHE A 60 -7.86 1.41 11.27
N ALA A 61 -7.89 1.27 9.95
CA ALA A 61 -7.76 0.01 9.26
C ALA A 61 -7.02 0.20 7.93
N GLY A 62 -6.37 -0.85 7.45
CA GLY A 62 -5.62 -0.86 6.21
C GLY A 62 -4.50 -1.89 6.27
N GLU A 63 -3.77 -2.07 5.17
CA GLU A 63 -2.70 -3.06 5.10
C GLU A 63 -1.59 -2.84 6.15
N LEU A 64 -1.33 -1.59 6.54
CA LEU A 64 -0.33 -1.24 7.56
C LEU A 64 -0.73 -1.73 8.95
N TYR A 65 -2.02 -1.84 9.24
CA TYR A 65 -2.55 -2.08 10.59
C TYR A 65 -2.67 -3.56 10.96
N ASP A 66 -2.37 -4.48 10.05
CA ASP A 66 -2.28 -5.91 10.36
C ASP A 66 -0.83 -6.33 10.57
N LEU A 67 -0.57 -7.00 11.72
CA LEU A 67 0.77 -7.44 12.12
C LEU A 67 1.20 -8.74 11.45
N HIS A 68 0.25 -9.55 10.97
CA HIS A 68 0.50 -10.90 10.48
C HIS A 68 0.47 -11.02 8.96
N HIS A 69 -0.41 -10.27 8.31
CA HIS A 69 -0.62 -10.32 6.87
C HIS A 69 -0.26 -8.99 6.22
N GLN A 70 0.79 -8.34 6.74
CA GLN A 70 1.28 -7.06 6.24
C GLN A 70 1.52 -7.11 4.73
N LEU A 71 1.27 -5.98 4.09
CA LEU A 71 1.51 -5.75 2.67
C LEU A 71 0.56 -6.51 1.74
N GLY A 72 -0.71 -6.17 1.82
CA GLY A 72 -1.63 -6.65 0.82
C GLY A 72 -3.10 -6.64 1.22
N VAL A 73 -3.92 -7.03 0.29
CA VAL A 73 -5.37 -7.12 0.46
C VAL A 73 -5.79 -7.95 1.67
N PRO A 74 -5.18 -9.13 1.96
CA PRO A 74 -5.56 -9.90 3.15
C PRO A 74 -5.37 -9.11 4.46
N GLY A 75 -4.25 -8.42 4.63
CA GLY A 75 -3.98 -7.59 5.81
C GLY A 75 -4.96 -6.44 5.94
N ALA A 76 -5.31 -5.78 4.84
CA ALA A 76 -6.30 -4.71 4.84
C ALA A 76 -7.69 -5.22 5.31
N ILE A 77 -8.12 -6.39 4.83
CA ILE A 77 -9.38 -7.01 5.23
C ILE A 77 -9.38 -7.37 6.72
N VAL A 78 -8.35 -8.07 7.18
CA VAL A 78 -8.24 -8.52 8.58
C VAL A 78 -8.20 -7.33 9.54
N SER A 79 -7.44 -6.29 9.21
CA SER A 79 -7.40 -5.07 10.03
C SER A 79 -8.75 -4.36 10.11
N GLY A 80 -9.54 -4.41 9.03
CA GLY A 80 -10.91 -3.90 9.01
C GLY A 80 -11.79 -4.63 10.03
N TYR A 81 -11.79 -5.96 10.04
CA TYR A 81 -12.52 -6.75 11.04
C TYR A 81 -12.07 -6.43 12.47
N HIS A 82 -10.77 -6.39 12.73
CA HIS A 82 -10.24 -6.06 14.06
C HIS A 82 -10.66 -4.66 14.53
N SER A 83 -10.73 -3.68 13.64
CA SER A 83 -11.17 -2.33 13.97
C SER A 83 -12.64 -2.28 14.32
N ILE A 84 -13.49 -3.03 13.61
CA ILE A 84 -14.91 -3.16 13.92
C ILE A 84 -15.13 -3.89 15.26
N ASP A 85 -14.41 -4.98 15.52
CA ASP A 85 -14.49 -5.68 16.80
C ASP A 85 -14.15 -4.77 17.97
N LYS A 86 -13.08 -3.97 17.86
CA LYS A 86 -12.72 -2.97 18.87
C LYS A 86 -13.79 -1.89 19.06
N LEU A 87 -14.44 -1.46 17.98
CA LEU A 87 -15.55 -0.50 18.07
C LEU A 87 -16.74 -1.11 18.82
N LEU A 88 -17.15 -2.32 18.46
CA LEU A 88 -18.31 -2.99 19.05
C LEU A 88 -18.12 -3.29 20.54
N THR A 89 -16.88 -3.54 21.00
CA THR A 89 -16.60 -3.74 22.43
C THR A 89 -16.71 -2.47 23.25
N LYS A 90 -16.84 -1.30 22.63
CA LYS A 90 -16.97 0.00 23.30
C LYS A 90 -18.39 0.57 23.27
N LEU A 91 -19.29 -0.07 22.56
CA LEU A 91 -20.71 0.26 22.52
C LEU A 91 -21.48 -0.48 23.62
#